data_c1faffd7fb4285feddb6f322c97f76d3
#
_entry.id   c1faffd7fb4285feddb6f322c97f76d3
#
_cell.length_a   1.000
_cell.length_b   1.000
_cell.length_c   1.000
_cell.angle_alpha   90.00
_cell.angle_beta   90.00
_cell.angle_gamma   90.00
#
_symmetry.space_group_name_H-M   'P 1'
#
loop_
_entity.id
_entity.type
_entity.pdbx_description
1 polymer ?
#
loop_
_entity_poly.entity_id
_entity_poly.type
_entity_poly.pdbx_seq_one_letter_code
_entity_poly.pdbx_strand_id
1 'polypeptide(L)'
;MKIGVVGASGYAGGELLRLLASHPHFEVTAITAHSNAGEQITSVHPQLQSYSGRKFNAFSPADFESCDLIFLALPHGESAKVISQLPATAKIVDL
;
A
#
# COMPACT_ATOMS: atom_id res chain seq x y z
N MET A 1 -4.06 11.77 8.44
CA MET A 1 -4.62 10.41 8.28
C MET A 1 -3.53 9.47 7.77
N LYS A 2 -3.33 8.36 8.44
CA LYS A 2 -2.31 7.39 8.04
C LYS A 2 -2.91 6.34 7.13
N ILE A 3 -2.24 6.11 6.01
CA ILE A 3 -2.73 5.27 4.93
C ILE A 3 -1.79 4.07 4.72
N GLY A 4 -2.38 2.89 4.54
CA GLY A 4 -1.66 1.71 4.13
C GLY A 4 -2.10 1.27 2.74
N VAL A 5 -1.18 0.69 1.98
CA VAL A 5 -1.47 0.15 0.65
C VAL A 5 -0.92 -1.27 0.55
N VAL A 6 -1.78 -2.23 0.29
CA VAL A 6 -1.41 -3.63 0.10
C VAL A 6 -1.46 -3.96 -1.39
N GLY A 7 -0.44 -4.60 -1.91
CA GLY A 7 -0.36 -4.94 -3.33
C GLY A 7 0.06 -3.78 -4.21
N ALA A 8 0.97 -2.95 -3.71
CA ALA A 8 1.30 -1.67 -4.33
C ALA A 8 2.15 -1.78 -5.60
N SER A 9 2.68 -2.95 -5.94
CA SER A 9 3.57 -3.10 -7.09
C SER A 9 2.84 -3.19 -8.44
N GLY A 10 1.54 -3.46 -8.45
CA GLY A 10 0.76 -3.53 -9.67
C GLY A 10 0.37 -2.16 -10.20
N TYR A 11 -0.30 -2.14 -11.36
CA TYR A 11 -0.70 -0.90 -12.02
C TYR A 11 -1.63 -0.06 -11.15
N ALA A 12 -2.68 -0.68 -10.61
CA ALA A 12 -3.64 0.03 -9.76
C ALA A 12 -2.97 0.59 -8.51
N GLY A 13 -2.06 -0.19 -7.90
CA GLY A 13 -1.31 0.26 -6.73
C GLY A 13 -0.41 1.44 -7.05
N GLY A 14 0.26 1.42 -8.20
CA GLY A 14 1.11 2.53 -8.63
C GLY A 14 0.32 3.81 -8.87
N GLU A 15 -0.84 3.71 -9.52
CA GLU A 15 -1.71 4.86 -9.74
C GLU A 15 -2.25 5.42 -8.42
N LEU A 16 -2.59 4.54 -7.49
CA LEU A 16 -3.04 4.97 -6.17
C LEU A 16 -1.94 5.72 -5.43
N LEU A 17 -0.71 5.20 -5.43
CA LEU A 17 0.42 5.88 -4.79
C LEU A 17 0.65 7.26 -5.40
N ARG A 18 0.50 7.39 -6.71
CA ARG A 18 0.63 8.68 -7.38
C ARG A 18 -0.41 9.69 -6.86
N LEU A 19 -1.65 9.26 -6.75
CA LEU A 19 -2.72 10.13 -6.25
C LEU A 19 -2.51 10.50 -4.79
N LEU A 20 -2.10 9.53 -3.96
CA LEU A 20 -1.88 9.77 -2.54
C LEU A 20 -0.70 10.72 -2.29
N ALA A 21 0.32 10.67 -3.13
CA ALA A 21 1.50 11.51 -2.98
C ALA A 21 1.19 13.02 -3.05
N SER A 22 0.16 13.38 -3.81
CA SER A 22 -0.24 14.77 -3.97
C SER A 22 -1.29 15.23 -2.96
N HIS A 23 -1.76 14.32 -2.09
CA HIS A 23 -2.81 14.66 -1.14
C HIS A 23 -2.20 15.17 0.18
N PRO A 24 -2.46 16.43 0.56
CA PRO A 24 -1.76 17.05 1.69
C PRO A 24 -2.13 16.51 3.05
N HIS A 25 -3.25 15.81 3.18
CA HIS A 25 -3.75 15.32 4.46
C HIS A 25 -3.53 13.82 4.67
N PHE A 26 -2.93 13.12 3.69
CA PHE A 26 -2.69 11.69 3.77
C PHE A 26 -1.21 11.42 3.90
N GLU A 27 -0.87 10.58 4.88
CA GLU A 27 0.50 10.11 5.06
C GLU A 27 0.53 8.61 4.76
N VAL A 28 1.25 8.21 3.72
CA VAL A 28 1.33 6.79 3.35
C VAL A 28 2.45 6.15 4.17
N THR A 29 2.07 5.39 5.19
CA THR A 29 3.00 4.82 6.16
C THR A 29 3.37 3.38 5.88
N ALA A 30 2.48 2.60 5.27
CA ALA A 30 2.71 1.18 5.00
C ALA A 30 2.45 0.91 3.52
N ILE A 31 3.47 0.39 2.83
CA ILE A 31 3.39 0.07 1.40
C ILE A 31 3.96 -1.33 1.23
N THR A 32 3.09 -2.28 0.88
CA THR A 32 3.51 -3.68 0.78
C THR A 32 3.32 -4.26 -0.61
N ALA A 33 4.13 -5.25 -0.93
CA ALA A 33 4.05 -6.02 -2.16
C ALA A 33 4.43 -7.46 -1.86
N HIS A 34 4.08 -8.37 -2.75
CA HIS A 34 4.40 -9.78 -2.58
C HIS A 34 5.75 -10.10 -3.23
N SER A 35 5.78 -10.31 -4.54
CA SER A 35 7.01 -10.68 -5.24
C SER A 35 8.02 -9.55 -5.35
N ASN A 36 7.57 -8.31 -5.24
CA ASN A 36 8.44 -7.13 -5.29
C ASN A 36 8.86 -6.63 -3.91
N ALA A 37 8.57 -7.38 -2.84
CA ALA A 37 8.98 -7.00 -1.49
C ALA A 37 10.51 -6.87 -1.44
N GLY A 38 10.98 -5.78 -0.83
CA GLY A 38 12.42 -5.47 -0.76
C GLY A 38 12.95 -4.63 -1.90
N GLU A 39 12.21 -4.51 -3.00
CA GLU A 39 12.63 -3.66 -4.11
C GLU A 39 12.23 -2.22 -3.85
N GLN A 40 12.99 -1.30 -4.42
CA GLN A 40 12.65 0.12 -4.32
C GLN A 40 11.41 0.42 -5.13
N ILE A 41 10.56 1.29 -4.60
CA ILE A 41 9.31 1.66 -5.27
C ILE A 41 9.58 2.26 -6.65
N THR A 42 10.60 3.10 -6.76
CA THR A 42 10.96 3.73 -8.03
C THR A 42 11.58 2.76 -9.04
N SER A 43 12.01 1.57 -8.62
CA SER A 43 12.45 0.54 -9.57
C SER A 43 11.27 -0.09 -10.31
N VAL A 44 10.12 -0.20 -9.65
CA VAL A 44 8.89 -0.76 -10.23
C VAL A 44 8.05 0.34 -10.87
N HIS A 45 7.99 1.50 -10.22
CA HIS A 45 7.22 2.67 -10.66
C HIS A 45 8.16 3.88 -10.80
N PRO A 46 8.93 3.97 -11.91
CA PRO A 46 9.94 5.03 -12.04
C PRO A 46 9.39 6.45 -11.97
N GLN A 47 8.12 6.64 -12.30
CA GLN A 47 7.48 7.94 -12.27
C GLN A 47 7.19 8.45 -10.86
N LEU A 48 7.27 7.58 -9.84
CA LEU A 48 6.89 7.93 -8.48
C LEU A 48 8.08 8.47 -7.68
N GLN A 49 8.63 9.61 -8.10
CA GLN A 49 9.83 10.18 -7.48
C GLN A 49 9.61 10.64 -6.03
N SER A 50 8.39 10.97 -5.65
CA SER A 50 8.09 11.31 -4.25
C SER A 50 8.29 10.15 -3.29
N TYR A 51 8.37 8.93 -3.79
CA TYR A 51 8.66 7.73 -2.99
C TYR A 51 10.12 7.29 -3.13
N SER A 52 10.97 8.14 -3.68
CA SER A 52 12.38 7.82 -3.86
C SER A 52 13.04 7.47 -2.52
N GLY A 53 13.81 6.40 -2.51
CA GLY A 53 14.47 5.91 -1.30
C GLY A 53 13.62 4.97 -0.44
N ARG A 54 12.33 4.79 -0.79
CA ARG A 54 11.44 3.86 -0.08
C ARG A 54 11.36 2.53 -0.81
N LYS A 55 11.18 1.48 -0.04
CA LYS A 55 11.06 0.11 -0.55
C LYS A 55 9.67 -0.44 -0.25
N PHE A 56 9.23 -1.40 -1.07
CA PHE A 56 8.07 -2.20 -0.72
C PHE A 56 8.44 -3.13 0.43
N ASN A 57 7.59 -3.23 1.44
CA ASN A 57 7.74 -4.21 2.51
C ASN A 57 6.94 -5.46 2.16
N ALA A 58 7.34 -6.59 2.71
CA ALA A 58 6.48 -7.77 2.70
C ALA A 58 5.27 -7.48 3.59
N PHE A 59 4.12 -8.08 3.26
CA PHE A 59 2.92 -7.87 4.05
C PHE A 59 3.11 -8.36 5.49
N SER A 60 2.86 -7.48 6.43
CA SER A 60 2.85 -7.79 7.86
C SER A 60 1.69 -7.03 8.50
N PRO A 61 0.72 -7.72 9.12
CA PRO A 61 -0.42 -7.04 9.73
C PRO A 61 -0.02 -5.98 10.75
N ALA A 62 1.08 -6.17 11.46
CA ALA A 62 1.56 -5.22 12.45
C ALA A 62 1.86 -3.84 11.86
N ASP A 63 2.29 -3.77 10.61
CA ASP A 63 2.61 -2.51 9.95
C ASP A 63 1.38 -1.65 9.70
N PHE A 64 0.19 -2.23 9.78
CA PHE A 64 -1.07 -1.55 9.51
C PHE A 64 -1.84 -1.16 10.76
N GLU A 65 -1.32 -1.46 11.95
CA GLU A 65 -2.04 -1.21 13.20
C GLU A 65 -2.36 0.27 13.42
N SER A 66 -1.50 1.16 12.96
CA SER A 66 -1.71 2.60 13.11
C SER A 66 -2.41 3.25 11.92
N CYS A 67 -2.78 2.47 10.90
CA CYS A 67 -3.44 3.02 9.73
C CYS A 67 -4.90 3.32 10.00
N ASP A 68 -5.36 4.46 9.48
CA ASP A 68 -6.77 4.85 9.54
C ASP A 68 -7.54 4.31 8.34
N LEU A 69 -6.87 4.17 7.21
CA LEU A 69 -7.45 3.73 5.94
C LEU A 69 -6.46 2.82 5.23
N ILE A 70 -6.93 1.70 4.72
CA ILE A 70 -6.09 0.73 4.02
C ILE A 70 -6.70 0.43 2.66
N PHE A 71 -5.92 0.61 1.61
CA PHE A 71 -6.30 0.26 0.25
C PHE A 71 -5.73 -1.10 -0.12
N LEU A 72 -6.56 -1.93 -0.75
CA LEU A 72 -6.12 -3.23 -1.27
C LEU A 72 -6.11 -3.16 -2.79
N ALA A 73 -4.94 -3.31 -3.38
CA ALA A 73 -4.75 -3.35 -4.83
C ALA A 73 -4.26 -4.74 -5.24
N LEU A 74 -4.97 -5.76 -4.81
CA LEU A 74 -4.58 -7.15 -4.96
C LEU A 74 -5.26 -7.80 -6.17
N PRO A 75 -4.68 -8.88 -6.71
CA PRO A 75 -5.36 -9.69 -7.72
C PRO A 75 -6.71 -10.17 -7.21
N HIS A 76 -7.63 -10.41 -8.15
CA HIS A 76 -8.97 -10.86 -7.84
C HIS A 76 -8.95 -12.11 -6.94
N GLY A 77 -9.72 -12.07 -5.87
CA GLY A 77 -9.88 -13.21 -4.97
C GLY A 77 -8.91 -13.28 -3.81
N GLU A 78 -7.90 -12.40 -3.74
CA GLU A 78 -6.92 -12.43 -2.66
C GLU A 78 -7.25 -11.54 -1.47
N SER A 79 -8.19 -10.62 -1.63
CA SER A 79 -8.49 -9.61 -0.60
C SER A 79 -9.04 -10.22 0.70
N ALA A 80 -9.83 -11.26 0.63
CA ALA A 80 -10.47 -11.84 1.81
C ALA A 80 -9.46 -12.31 2.85
N LYS A 81 -8.37 -12.94 2.41
CA LYS A 81 -7.33 -13.41 3.31
C LYS A 81 -6.63 -12.26 4.02
N VAL A 82 -6.37 -11.19 3.29
CA VAL A 82 -5.69 -10.02 3.83
C VAL A 82 -6.60 -9.29 4.80
N ILE A 83 -7.86 -9.09 4.44
CA ILE A 83 -8.83 -8.39 5.29
C ILE A 83 -8.94 -9.05 6.66
N SER A 84 -8.94 -10.37 6.71
CA SER A 84 -9.07 -11.09 7.98
C SER A 84 -7.90 -10.84 8.94
N GLN A 85 -6.77 -10.37 8.43
CA GLN A 85 -5.57 -10.11 9.22
C GLN A 85 -5.38 -8.64 9.56
N LEU A 86 -6.19 -7.74 8.99
CA LEU A 86 -6.05 -6.30 9.21
C LEU A 86 -6.80 -5.84 10.45
N PRO A 87 -6.38 -4.70 11.05
CA PRO A 87 -7.07 -4.20 12.24
C PRO A 87 -8.51 -3.82 11.95
N ALA A 88 -9.41 -4.19 12.86
CA ALA A 88 -10.84 -3.92 12.72
C ALA A 88 -11.16 -2.42 12.79
N THR A 89 -10.24 -1.62 13.31
CA THR A 89 -10.42 -0.17 13.46
C THR A 89 -10.15 0.61 12.18
N ALA A 90 -9.47 0.01 11.22
CA ALA A 90 -9.16 0.67 9.95
C ALA A 90 -10.30 0.52 8.96
N LYS A 91 -10.52 1.56 8.16
CA LYS A 91 -11.40 1.45 7.00
C LYS A 91 -10.65 0.81 5.85
N ILE A 92 -11.31 -0.06 5.10
CA ILE A 92 -10.69 -0.82 4.02
C ILE A 92 -11.41 -0.51 2.72
N VAL A 93 -10.61 -0.18 1.69
CA VAL A 93 -11.11 0.03 0.33
C VAL A 93 -10.46 -1.02 -0.56
N ASP A 94 -11.28 -1.89 -1.12
CA ASP A 94 -10.82 -2.94 -2.03
C ASP A 94 -11.02 -2.48 -3.48
N LEU A 95 -9.94 -2.35 -4.20
CA LEU A 95 -9.95 -1.84 -5.57
C LEU A 95 -10.31 -2.92 -6.61
#